data_d7f7048a4c63d63bc2a02f822dd7e08e
#
_entry.id   d7f7048a4c63d63bc2a02f822dd7e08e
#
_cell.length_a   1.000
_cell.length_b   1.000
_cell.length_c   1.000
_cell.angle_alpha   90.00
_cell.angle_beta   90.00
_cell.angle_gamma   90.00
#
_symmetry.space_group_name_H-M   'P 1'
#
loop_
_entity.id
_entity.type
_entity.pdbx_description
1 polymer ?
#
loop_
_entity_poly.entity_id
_entity_poly.type
_entity_poly.pdbx_seq_one_letter_code
_entity_poly.pdbx_strand_id
1 'polypeptide(L)'
;DDAAVAALIKEDGINVLIDMSGHSGDNRLPIFTYKPAPVQISWAAYLASTGLKEIDYIIGDIYSIPEKDFTNYTEKVLQLKNIWCCLSTSDIANITPSSLPALNNGYITFGCFNNPNKINENFIRVCSKILLNVENSKISLQSSHFIESINRNKILKLFEKNSISSNRVILGYEAERTKLIKSYDNIDIALDTFPYSGGTTSFELSWMCVPLLTMKGDRFVSKCGESINYNLKMKEWIADNDFEYIKSILFLSSYLFHPPSLYDKFYLLDFLNLFIQLNIKINEDPEYNIIYI
;
A
#
# COMPACT_ATOMS: atom_id res chain seq x y z
N ASP A 1 -27.72 7.86 -15.36
CA ASP A 1 -28.38 6.55 -15.39
C ASP A 1 -27.40 5.50 -15.90
N ASP A 2 -27.23 4.40 -15.16
CA ASP A 2 -26.25 3.34 -15.46
C ASP A 2 -26.60 2.57 -16.72
N ALA A 3 -27.90 2.40 -17.03
CA ALA A 3 -28.34 1.76 -18.24
C ALA A 3 -27.94 2.56 -19.50
N ALA A 4 -28.07 3.89 -19.46
CA ALA A 4 -27.67 4.75 -20.58
C ALA A 4 -26.14 4.72 -20.79
N VAL A 5 -25.38 4.70 -19.72
CA VAL A 5 -23.90 4.57 -19.82
C VAL A 5 -23.50 3.19 -20.38
N ALA A 6 -24.16 2.12 -19.95
CA ALA A 6 -23.91 0.79 -20.49
C ALA A 6 -24.26 0.71 -22.00
N ALA A 7 -25.36 1.36 -22.43
CA ALA A 7 -25.71 1.44 -23.85
C ALA A 7 -24.65 2.17 -24.68
N LEU A 8 -24.14 3.30 -24.18
CA LEU A 8 -23.05 4.05 -24.82
C LEU A 8 -21.77 3.24 -24.96
N ILE A 9 -21.33 2.57 -23.86
CA ILE A 9 -20.14 1.70 -23.87
C ILE A 9 -20.27 0.60 -24.95
N LYS A 10 -21.47 0.04 -25.09
CA LYS A 10 -21.76 -0.97 -26.12
C LYS A 10 -21.72 -0.39 -27.53
N GLU A 11 -22.26 0.81 -27.72
CA GLU A 11 -22.26 1.53 -29.01
C GLU A 11 -20.82 1.89 -29.43
N ASP A 12 -19.99 2.30 -28.50
CA ASP A 12 -18.58 2.62 -28.71
C ASP A 12 -17.70 1.37 -29.01
N GLY A 13 -18.27 0.17 -28.93
CA GLY A 13 -17.60 -1.08 -29.29
C GLY A 13 -16.41 -1.43 -28.37
N ILE A 14 -16.51 -1.12 -27.09
CA ILE A 14 -15.47 -1.38 -26.11
C ILE A 14 -15.24 -2.89 -25.94
N ASN A 15 -14.00 -3.34 -26.14
CA ASN A 15 -13.62 -4.76 -26.05
C ASN A 15 -13.38 -5.20 -24.61
N VAL A 16 -12.74 -4.36 -23.78
CA VAL A 16 -12.40 -4.65 -22.40
C VAL A 16 -12.85 -3.48 -21.52
N LEU A 17 -13.66 -3.76 -20.52
CA LEU A 17 -14.12 -2.80 -19.53
C LEU A 17 -13.50 -3.15 -18.17
N ILE A 18 -12.85 -2.17 -17.53
CA ILE A 18 -12.16 -2.40 -16.26
C ILE A 18 -12.84 -1.62 -15.13
N ASP A 19 -13.31 -2.36 -14.12
CA ASP A 19 -13.77 -1.79 -12.85
C ASP A 19 -12.58 -1.50 -11.94
N MET A 20 -12.46 -0.25 -11.52
CA MET A 20 -11.43 0.20 -10.59
C MET A 20 -11.97 0.63 -9.22
N SER A 21 -13.26 0.52 -9.00
CA SER A 21 -13.92 1.02 -7.80
C SER A 21 -14.50 -0.07 -6.91
N GLY A 22 -14.91 -1.19 -7.48
CA GLY A 22 -15.60 -2.26 -6.75
C GLY A 22 -16.76 -1.70 -5.92
N HIS A 23 -16.85 -2.09 -4.65
CA HIS A 23 -17.87 -1.62 -3.71
C HIS A 23 -17.46 -0.36 -2.94
N SER A 24 -16.50 0.42 -3.41
CA SER A 24 -16.15 1.69 -2.78
C SER A 24 -17.27 2.74 -2.95
N GLY A 25 -17.15 3.88 -2.27
CA GLY A 25 -18.11 4.97 -2.43
C GLY A 25 -18.18 5.47 -3.86
N ASP A 26 -19.37 5.87 -4.32
CA ASP A 26 -19.65 6.37 -5.66
C ASP A 26 -19.28 5.40 -6.80
N ASN A 27 -19.24 4.10 -6.53
CA ASN A 27 -18.92 3.08 -7.52
C ASN A 27 -19.97 2.98 -8.63
N ARG A 28 -19.60 2.38 -9.73
CA ARG A 28 -20.44 2.19 -10.91
C ARG A 28 -20.62 0.71 -11.28
N LEU A 29 -20.49 -0.21 -10.30
CA LEU A 29 -20.73 -1.64 -10.51
C LEU A 29 -22.06 -1.99 -11.21
N PRO A 30 -23.17 -1.25 -11.01
CA PRO A 30 -24.39 -1.53 -11.75
C PRO A 30 -24.26 -1.45 -13.27
N ILE A 31 -23.30 -0.68 -13.82
CA ILE A 31 -23.04 -0.65 -15.27
C ILE A 31 -22.59 -2.03 -15.78
N PHE A 32 -21.76 -2.72 -15.01
CA PHE A 32 -21.21 -4.03 -15.37
C PHE A 32 -22.28 -5.12 -15.44
N THR A 33 -23.40 -4.99 -14.71
CA THR A 33 -24.49 -5.96 -14.74
C THR A 33 -25.20 -6.02 -16.09
N TYR A 34 -25.11 -4.97 -16.90
CA TYR A 34 -25.63 -4.94 -18.28
C TYR A 34 -24.71 -5.63 -19.29
N LYS A 35 -23.52 -6.06 -18.87
CA LYS A 35 -22.50 -6.70 -19.73
C LYS A 35 -22.23 -5.91 -21.00
N PRO A 36 -21.89 -4.60 -20.95
CA PRO A 36 -21.73 -3.77 -22.13
C PRO A 36 -20.45 -4.08 -22.93
N ALA A 37 -19.47 -4.77 -22.36
CA ALA A 37 -18.26 -5.20 -23.04
C ALA A 37 -18.11 -6.74 -23.01
N PRO A 38 -17.50 -7.34 -24.06
CA PRO A 38 -17.24 -8.78 -24.12
C PRO A 38 -16.44 -9.30 -22.94
N VAL A 39 -15.43 -8.53 -22.50
CA VAL A 39 -14.58 -8.86 -21.36
C VAL A 39 -14.68 -7.76 -20.30
N GLN A 40 -14.97 -8.16 -19.08
CA GLN A 40 -15.06 -7.25 -17.93
C GLN A 40 -14.13 -7.72 -16.82
N ILE A 41 -13.36 -6.80 -16.26
CA ILE A 41 -12.27 -7.11 -15.33
C ILE A 41 -12.37 -6.20 -14.10
N SER A 42 -12.19 -6.76 -12.91
CA SER A 42 -11.94 -5.98 -11.69
C SER A 42 -10.42 -5.89 -11.45
N TRP A 43 -9.89 -4.67 -11.33
CA TRP A 43 -8.44 -4.47 -11.17
C TRP A 43 -8.08 -3.21 -10.37
N ALA A 44 -7.02 -3.36 -9.65
CA ALA A 44 -6.15 -2.43 -8.97
C ALA A 44 -6.70 -1.80 -7.69
N ALA A 45 -7.84 -1.14 -7.67
CA ALA A 45 -8.22 -0.30 -6.54
C ALA A 45 -9.14 -0.99 -5.52
N TYR A 46 -9.91 -2.00 -5.94
CA TYR A 46 -10.74 -2.78 -5.03
C TYR A 46 -10.15 -4.18 -4.82
N LEU A 47 -9.79 -4.48 -3.57
CA LEU A 47 -8.98 -5.64 -3.20
C LEU A 47 -9.83 -6.80 -2.64
N ALA A 48 -10.94 -7.12 -3.34
CA ALA A 48 -11.83 -8.22 -3.04
C ALA A 48 -12.68 -8.59 -4.27
N SER A 49 -13.40 -9.73 -4.22
CA SER A 49 -14.39 -10.07 -5.23
C SER A 49 -15.49 -9.01 -5.30
N THR A 50 -15.95 -8.68 -6.51
CA THR A 50 -17.12 -7.84 -6.73
C THR A 50 -18.42 -8.58 -6.46
N GLY A 51 -18.40 -9.91 -6.53
CA GLY A 51 -19.58 -10.77 -6.42
C GLY A 51 -20.46 -10.78 -7.66
N LEU A 52 -20.07 -10.05 -8.73
CA LEU A 52 -20.84 -9.99 -9.97
C LEU A 52 -20.40 -11.09 -10.94
N LYS A 53 -21.36 -11.84 -11.44
CA LYS A 53 -21.13 -12.89 -12.45
C LYS A 53 -20.76 -12.32 -13.83
N GLU A 54 -21.12 -11.10 -14.08
CA GLU A 54 -20.88 -10.36 -15.31
C GLU A 54 -19.42 -9.85 -15.41
N ILE A 55 -18.71 -9.80 -14.29
CA ILE A 55 -17.26 -9.53 -14.29
C ILE A 55 -16.53 -10.86 -14.45
N ASP A 56 -15.81 -11.00 -15.56
CA ASP A 56 -15.20 -12.27 -15.95
C ASP A 56 -13.95 -12.58 -15.13
N TYR A 57 -13.15 -11.54 -14.84
CA TYR A 57 -11.84 -11.70 -14.23
C TYR A 57 -11.58 -10.70 -13.10
N ILE A 58 -10.78 -11.16 -12.12
CA ILE A 58 -10.09 -10.28 -11.17
C ILE A 58 -8.59 -10.47 -11.33
N ILE A 59 -7.85 -9.36 -11.35
CA ILE A 59 -6.39 -9.40 -11.46
C ILE A 59 -5.76 -9.40 -10.07
N GLY A 60 -4.90 -10.38 -9.84
CA GLY A 60 -4.03 -10.50 -8.67
C GLY A 60 -2.65 -10.99 -9.07
N ASP A 61 -1.85 -11.37 -8.10
CA ASP A 61 -0.59 -12.09 -8.28
C ASP A 61 -0.53 -13.32 -7.36
N ILE A 62 0.55 -14.08 -7.46
CA ILE A 62 0.71 -15.34 -6.70
C ILE A 62 0.71 -15.15 -5.17
N TYR A 63 1.02 -13.94 -4.68
CA TYR A 63 1.04 -13.62 -3.25
C TYR A 63 -0.29 -13.01 -2.80
N SER A 64 -0.82 -12.07 -3.58
CA SER A 64 -2.06 -11.36 -3.25
C SER A 64 -3.31 -12.24 -3.37
N ILE A 65 -3.39 -13.09 -4.41
CA ILE A 65 -4.47 -14.09 -4.59
C ILE A 65 -3.82 -15.43 -4.96
N PRO A 66 -3.31 -16.21 -3.99
CA PRO A 66 -2.76 -17.55 -4.26
C PRO A 66 -3.86 -18.53 -4.69
N GLU A 67 -3.50 -19.57 -5.43
CA GLU A 67 -4.44 -20.56 -6.01
C GLU A 67 -5.43 -21.14 -4.99
N LYS A 68 -4.99 -21.37 -3.76
CA LYS A 68 -5.84 -21.88 -2.66
C LYS A 68 -7.03 -20.96 -2.33
N ASP A 69 -6.95 -19.68 -2.70
CA ASP A 69 -7.96 -18.66 -2.41
C ASP A 69 -8.91 -18.42 -3.60
N PHE A 70 -8.70 -19.04 -4.77
CA PHE A 70 -9.52 -18.82 -5.98
C PHE A 70 -10.99 -19.06 -5.77
N THR A 71 -11.36 -20.02 -4.92
CA THR A 71 -12.76 -20.33 -4.61
C THR A 71 -13.48 -19.23 -3.83
N ASN A 72 -12.76 -18.23 -3.32
CA ASN A 72 -13.32 -17.08 -2.61
C ASN A 72 -13.81 -15.97 -3.56
N TYR A 73 -13.61 -16.14 -4.87
CA TYR A 73 -13.91 -15.13 -5.88
C TYR A 73 -14.99 -15.63 -6.83
N THR A 74 -15.92 -14.75 -7.20
CA THR A 74 -16.92 -15.01 -8.25
C THR A 74 -16.27 -14.95 -9.63
N GLU A 75 -15.32 -14.06 -9.79
CA GLU A 75 -14.51 -13.84 -10.97
C GLU A 75 -13.44 -14.92 -11.12
N LYS A 76 -13.02 -15.21 -12.36
CA LYS A 76 -11.82 -16.00 -12.59
C LYS A 76 -10.58 -15.18 -12.24
N VAL A 77 -9.69 -15.75 -11.43
CA VAL A 77 -8.46 -15.05 -11.05
C VAL A 77 -7.45 -15.11 -12.19
N LEU A 78 -7.01 -13.94 -12.65
CA LEU A 78 -5.85 -13.78 -13.52
C LEU A 78 -4.65 -13.41 -12.65
N GLN A 79 -3.77 -14.39 -12.43
CA GLN A 79 -2.53 -14.14 -11.71
C GLN A 79 -1.48 -13.53 -12.64
N LEU A 80 -1.08 -12.30 -12.32
CA LEU A 80 0.11 -11.72 -12.93
C LEU A 80 1.37 -12.43 -12.42
N LYS A 81 2.36 -12.54 -13.27
CA LYS A 81 3.65 -13.19 -12.97
C LYS A 81 4.43 -12.47 -11.87
N ASN A 82 4.26 -11.15 -11.79
CA ASN A 82 4.89 -10.29 -10.79
C ASN A 82 3.80 -9.68 -9.90
N ILE A 83 3.85 -8.37 -9.63
CA ILE A 83 2.95 -7.67 -8.74
C ILE A 83 1.60 -7.35 -9.42
N TRP A 84 0.51 -7.35 -8.64
CA TRP A 84 -0.87 -7.13 -9.16
C TRP A 84 -1.14 -5.70 -9.65
N CYS A 85 -0.34 -4.72 -9.23
CA CYS A 85 -0.56 -3.31 -9.51
C CYS A 85 0.77 -2.61 -9.75
N CYS A 86 0.74 -1.44 -10.37
CA CYS A 86 1.90 -0.58 -10.59
C CYS A 86 1.64 0.84 -10.09
N LEU A 87 2.70 1.56 -9.75
CA LEU A 87 2.66 2.97 -9.40
C LEU A 87 3.02 3.80 -10.64
N SER A 88 2.16 4.78 -10.99
CA SER A 88 2.58 5.82 -11.92
C SER A 88 3.55 6.77 -11.21
N THR A 89 4.70 6.98 -11.79
CA THR A 89 5.77 7.80 -11.21
C THR A 89 6.01 9.12 -11.94
N SER A 90 5.18 9.45 -12.94
CA SER A 90 5.37 10.63 -13.79
C SER A 90 5.42 11.95 -13.01
N ASP A 91 4.68 12.04 -11.91
CA ASP A 91 4.61 13.21 -11.01
C ASP A 91 5.69 13.24 -9.93
N ILE A 92 6.37 12.11 -9.69
CA ILE A 92 7.34 11.94 -8.59
C ILE A 92 8.73 11.47 -9.06
N ALA A 93 8.92 11.26 -10.36
CA ALA A 93 10.17 10.73 -10.92
C ALA A 93 11.42 11.57 -10.59
N ASN A 94 11.26 12.85 -10.38
CA ASN A 94 12.35 13.78 -10.04
C ASN A 94 12.63 13.90 -8.54
N ILE A 95 11.85 13.19 -7.69
CA ILE A 95 12.04 13.23 -6.24
C ILE A 95 13.04 12.14 -5.87
N THR A 96 14.19 12.55 -5.36
CA THR A 96 15.23 11.61 -4.90
C THR A 96 15.15 11.40 -3.40
N PRO A 97 15.25 10.15 -2.91
CA PRO A 97 15.35 9.86 -1.48
C PRO A 97 16.58 10.53 -0.85
N SER A 98 16.45 10.97 0.39
CA SER A 98 17.57 11.48 1.19
C SER A 98 18.26 10.37 2.00
N SER A 99 19.29 10.71 2.77
CA SER A 99 19.91 9.81 3.73
C SER A 99 18.93 9.48 4.87
N LEU A 100 19.16 8.36 5.58
CA LEU A 100 18.36 7.95 6.74
C LEU A 100 18.28 9.07 7.79
N PRO A 101 17.08 9.51 8.18
CA PRO A 101 16.90 10.57 9.18
C PRO A 101 17.53 10.22 10.54
N ALA A 102 17.54 8.95 10.94
CA ALA A 102 18.15 8.51 12.20
C ALA A 102 19.62 8.90 12.34
N LEU A 103 20.37 8.93 11.23
CA LEU A 103 21.80 9.32 11.25
C LEU A 103 22.01 10.79 11.66
N ASN A 104 21.01 11.65 11.36
CA ASN A 104 21.06 13.07 11.71
C ASN A 104 20.36 13.34 13.05
N ASN A 105 19.27 12.61 13.33
CA ASN A 105 18.41 12.84 14.48
C ASN A 105 18.92 12.16 15.76
N GLY A 106 19.70 11.09 15.64
CA GLY A 106 20.13 10.26 16.76
C GLY A 106 19.02 9.39 17.37
N TYR A 107 17.87 9.27 16.68
CA TYR A 107 16.75 8.40 17.05
C TYR A 107 16.01 7.91 15.82
N ILE A 108 15.35 6.75 15.94
CA ILE A 108 14.55 6.17 14.86
C ILE A 108 13.16 6.84 14.81
N THR A 109 12.71 7.19 13.62
CA THR A 109 11.34 7.60 13.35
C THR A 109 10.62 6.52 12.57
N PHE A 110 9.65 5.87 13.21
CA PHE A 110 8.69 5.00 12.52
C PHE A 110 7.63 5.84 11.82
N GLY A 111 7.06 5.34 10.71
CA GLY A 111 6.05 6.07 9.97
C GLY A 111 4.86 5.22 9.55
N CYS A 112 3.67 5.83 9.54
CA CYS A 112 2.49 5.26 8.90
C CYS A 112 1.72 6.37 8.21
N PHE A 113 1.57 6.24 6.88
CA PHE A 113 0.89 7.22 6.02
C PHE A 113 -0.43 6.67 5.48
N ASN A 114 -0.87 5.53 5.98
CA ASN A 114 -2.13 4.92 5.59
C ASN A 114 -3.33 5.73 6.10
N ASN A 115 -4.46 5.56 5.40
CA ASN A 115 -5.73 6.16 5.84
C ASN A 115 -6.02 5.78 7.30
N PRO A 116 -6.31 6.75 8.19
CA PRO A 116 -6.57 6.50 9.60
C PRO A 116 -7.69 5.50 9.91
N ASN A 117 -8.63 5.29 8.99
CA ASN A 117 -9.64 4.24 9.13
C ASN A 117 -9.05 2.82 9.16
N LYS A 118 -7.81 2.65 8.70
CA LYS A 118 -7.05 1.39 8.79
C LYS A 118 -6.31 1.27 10.13
N ILE A 119 -6.14 2.38 10.87
CA ILE A 119 -5.46 2.44 12.16
C ILE A 119 -6.44 1.99 13.25
N ASN A 120 -6.36 0.75 13.66
CA ASN A 120 -7.19 0.16 14.72
C ASN A 120 -6.43 0.08 16.07
N GLU A 121 -7.13 -0.26 17.14
CA GLU A 121 -6.53 -0.36 18.49
C GLU A 121 -5.40 -1.39 18.55
N ASN A 122 -5.50 -2.49 17.81
CA ASN A 122 -4.46 -3.51 17.77
C ASN A 122 -3.18 -2.98 17.13
N PHE A 123 -3.29 -2.26 16.00
CA PHE A 123 -2.15 -1.60 15.38
C PHE A 123 -1.48 -0.60 16.34
N ILE A 124 -2.25 0.26 17.01
CA ILE A 124 -1.72 1.19 18.01
C ILE A 124 -1.02 0.46 19.17
N ARG A 125 -1.59 -0.65 19.65
CA ARG A 125 -1.00 -1.48 20.70
C ARG A 125 0.36 -2.06 20.27
N VAL A 126 0.46 -2.55 19.05
CA VAL A 126 1.72 -3.08 18.50
C VAL A 126 2.75 -1.97 18.31
N CYS A 127 2.37 -0.83 17.71
CA CYS A 127 3.23 0.34 17.58
C CYS A 127 3.74 0.84 18.95
N SER A 128 2.87 0.84 19.96
CA SER A 128 3.26 1.24 21.31
C SER A 128 4.29 0.29 21.92
N LYS A 129 4.13 -1.02 21.73
CA LYS A 129 5.14 -2.01 22.16
C LYS A 129 6.48 -1.79 21.46
N ILE A 130 6.47 -1.46 20.16
CA ILE A 130 7.68 -1.11 19.43
C ILE A 130 8.36 0.09 20.08
N LEU A 131 7.61 1.18 20.28
CA LEU A 131 8.15 2.40 20.89
C LEU A 131 8.69 2.18 22.31
N LEU A 132 8.07 1.32 23.11
CA LEU A 132 8.54 1.00 24.47
C LEU A 132 9.87 0.22 24.45
N ASN A 133 10.12 -0.59 23.42
CA ASN A 133 11.34 -1.40 23.30
C ASN A 133 12.46 -0.71 22.50
N VAL A 134 12.14 0.31 21.70
CA VAL A 134 13.12 1.13 20.98
C VAL A 134 13.17 2.49 21.67
N GLU A 135 14.10 2.65 22.58
CA GLU A 135 14.26 3.89 23.35
C GLU A 135 14.50 5.09 22.42
N ASN A 136 14.03 6.27 22.84
CA ASN A 136 14.13 7.53 22.09
C ASN A 136 13.51 7.54 20.69
N SER A 137 12.84 6.45 20.23
CA SER A 137 12.15 6.44 18.95
C SER A 137 10.86 7.25 18.96
N LYS A 138 10.42 7.66 17.77
CA LYS A 138 9.15 8.36 17.55
C LYS A 138 8.33 7.66 16.49
N ILE A 139 7.04 7.95 16.45
CA ILE A 139 6.15 7.53 15.35
C ILE A 139 5.54 8.76 14.69
N SER A 140 5.59 8.81 13.35
CA SER A 140 4.95 9.83 12.53
C SER A 140 3.74 9.23 11.81
N LEU A 141 2.56 9.78 12.06
CA LEU A 141 1.33 9.41 11.36
C LEU A 141 0.89 10.61 10.51
N GLN A 142 0.72 10.39 9.20
CA GLN A 142 0.42 11.46 8.25
C GLN A 142 -0.91 11.19 7.53
N SER A 143 -1.86 12.13 7.63
CA SER A 143 -3.14 12.06 6.92
C SER A 143 -3.90 13.38 7.00
N SER A 144 -4.71 13.69 5.98
CA SER A 144 -5.64 14.81 5.98
C SER A 144 -6.62 14.80 7.17
N HIS A 145 -6.96 13.64 7.70
CA HIS A 145 -7.81 13.52 8.89
C HIS A 145 -7.21 14.19 10.13
N PHE A 146 -5.88 14.37 10.17
CA PHE A 146 -5.20 15.03 11.29
C PHE A 146 -5.19 16.56 11.21
N ILE A 147 -5.85 17.17 10.23
CA ILE A 147 -6.21 18.59 10.25
C ILE A 147 -7.14 18.84 11.42
N GLU A 148 -8.08 17.94 11.64
CA GLU A 148 -9.10 18.00 12.70
C GLU A 148 -8.50 17.66 14.06
N SER A 149 -8.64 18.57 15.04
CA SER A 149 -8.13 18.38 16.41
C SER A 149 -8.77 17.19 17.12
N ILE A 150 -10.03 16.88 16.83
CA ILE A 150 -10.73 15.72 17.40
C ILE A 150 -10.06 14.40 17.02
N ASN A 151 -9.65 14.25 15.75
CA ASN A 151 -8.98 13.06 15.27
C ASN A 151 -7.57 12.92 15.86
N ARG A 152 -6.84 14.05 15.96
CA ARG A 152 -5.52 14.10 16.63
C ARG A 152 -5.63 13.63 18.09
N ASN A 153 -6.58 14.21 18.84
CA ASN A 153 -6.79 13.89 20.25
C ASN A 153 -7.19 12.43 20.46
N LYS A 154 -8.00 11.85 19.55
CA LYS A 154 -8.36 10.43 19.60
C LYS A 154 -7.14 9.54 19.49
N ILE A 155 -6.27 9.78 18.53
CA ILE A 155 -5.04 8.98 18.33
C ILE A 155 -4.07 9.16 19.51
N LEU A 156 -3.83 10.38 19.96
CA LEU A 156 -2.95 10.64 21.11
C LEU A 156 -3.41 9.90 22.36
N LYS A 157 -4.72 9.95 22.68
CA LYS A 157 -5.29 9.19 23.81
C LYS A 157 -5.10 7.69 23.71
N LEU A 158 -5.15 7.12 22.48
CA LEU A 158 -4.89 5.70 22.28
C LEU A 158 -3.42 5.34 22.57
N PHE A 159 -2.46 6.19 22.19
CA PHE A 159 -1.06 6.01 22.54
C PHE A 159 -0.82 6.20 24.05
N GLU A 160 -1.40 7.22 24.66
CA GLU A 160 -1.31 7.46 26.11
C GLU A 160 -1.86 6.28 26.93
N LYS A 161 -3.00 5.70 26.51
CA LYS A 161 -3.57 4.46 27.10
C LYS A 161 -2.58 3.29 27.06
N ASN A 162 -1.65 3.29 26.08
CA ASN A 162 -0.60 2.30 25.94
C ASN A 162 0.76 2.79 26.47
N SER A 163 0.78 3.76 27.37
CA SER A 163 1.98 4.28 28.06
C SER A 163 2.97 5.01 27.14
N ILE A 164 2.52 5.54 26.01
CA ILE A 164 3.35 6.33 25.10
C ILE A 164 3.03 7.82 25.31
N SER A 165 4.06 8.59 25.64
CA SER A 165 3.93 10.04 25.79
C SER A 165 3.68 10.72 24.43
N SER A 166 2.81 11.74 24.42
CA SER A 166 2.40 12.47 23.21
C SER A 166 3.58 13.12 22.47
N ASN A 167 4.68 13.45 23.13
CA ASN A 167 5.89 13.99 22.49
C ASN A 167 6.64 12.98 21.60
N ARG A 168 6.29 11.71 21.69
CA ARG A 168 6.80 10.63 20.81
C ARG A 168 5.90 10.36 19.62
N VAL A 169 4.75 11.03 19.50
CA VAL A 169 3.77 10.85 18.43
C VAL A 169 3.65 12.12 17.61
N ILE A 170 4.09 12.06 16.36
CA ILE A 170 4.03 13.16 15.40
C ILE A 170 2.80 12.94 14.53
N LEU A 171 1.86 13.90 14.54
CA LEU A 171 0.67 13.87 13.69
C LEU A 171 0.74 15.02 12.70
N GLY A 172 0.72 14.71 11.40
CA GLY A 172 0.87 15.68 10.35
C GLY A 172 -0.03 15.44 9.15
N TYR A 173 0.02 16.39 8.23
CA TYR A 173 -0.66 16.35 6.94
C TYR A 173 0.07 17.21 5.93
N GLU A 174 0.22 16.67 4.73
CA GLU A 174 0.69 17.41 3.55
C GLU A 174 -0.37 17.36 2.45
N ALA A 175 -0.80 18.53 2.00
CA ALA A 175 -1.82 18.67 0.95
C ALA A 175 -1.22 18.53 -0.45
N GLU A 176 -0.01 19.04 -0.63
CA GLU A 176 0.69 19.04 -1.89
C GLU A 176 1.36 17.68 -2.14
N ARG A 177 1.10 17.07 -3.28
CA ARG A 177 1.58 15.73 -3.65
C ARG A 177 3.09 15.58 -3.52
N THR A 178 3.85 16.53 -4.08
CA THR A 178 5.33 16.52 -4.03
C THR A 178 5.87 16.62 -2.61
N LYS A 179 5.27 17.46 -1.77
CA LYS A 179 5.63 17.57 -0.35
C LYS A 179 5.27 16.32 0.44
N LEU A 180 4.13 15.69 0.14
CA LEU A 180 3.75 14.42 0.74
C LEU A 180 4.81 13.36 0.45
N ILE A 181 5.19 13.18 -0.81
CA ILE A 181 6.23 12.21 -1.19
C ILE A 181 7.57 12.55 -0.52
N LYS A 182 7.96 13.83 -0.51
CA LYS A 182 9.19 14.26 0.17
C LYS A 182 9.14 14.06 1.68
N SER A 183 7.97 14.07 2.30
CA SER A 183 7.82 13.85 3.74
C SER A 183 8.14 12.40 4.18
N TYR A 184 8.17 11.44 3.25
CA TYR A 184 8.66 10.09 3.52
C TYR A 184 10.14 10.06 3.92
N ASP A 185 10.93 11.05 3.52
CA ASP A 185 12.32 11.22 3.97
C ASP A 185 12.46 11.49 5.48
N ASN A 186 11.37 11.79 6.18
CA ASN A 186 11.40 12.05 7.62
C ASN A 186 11.23 10.78 8.47
N ILE A 187 11.09 9.61 7.84
CA ILE A 187 10.92 8.34 8.53
C ILE A 187 11.98 7.33 8.10
N ASP A 188 12.41 6.49 9.03
CA ASP A 188 13.43 5.46 8.81
C ASP A 188 12.82 4.11 8.42
N ILE A 189 11.69 3.76 9.02
CA ILE A 189 10.98 2.51 8.79
C ILE A 189 9.48 2.79 8.75
N ALA A 190 8.81 2.30 7.71
CA ALA A 190 7.37 2.36 7.61
C ALA A 190 6.73 1.14 8.28
N LEU A 191 5.65 1.38 9.03
CA LEU A 191 4.82 0.37 9.67
C LEU A 191 3.49 0.28 8.91
N ASP A 192 3.28 -0.85 8.23
CA ASP A 192 2.04 -1.10 7.50
C ASP A 192 0.90 -1.44 8.46
N THR A 193 -0.30 -0.95 8.14
CA THR A 193 -1.50 -1.25 8.93
C THR A 193 -2.00 -2.67 8.66
N PHE A 194 -2.65 -3.26 9.65
CA PHE A 194 -3.27 -4.57 9.56
C PHE A 194 -4.61 -4.63 10.32
N PRO A 195 -5.57 -5.47 9.91
CA PRO A 195 -5.54 -6.44 8.81
C PRO A 195 -5.71 -5.81 7.42
N TYR A 196 -5.86 -4.50 7.30
CA TYR A 196 -5.96 -3.79 6.03
C TYR A 196 -4.63 -3.08 5.72
N SER A 197 -3.83 -3.69 4.86
CA SER A 197 -2.52 -3.15 4.47
C SER A 197 -2.63 -1.92 3.55
N GLY A 198 -1.51 -1.21 3.40
CA GLY A 198 -1.37 -0.15 2.42
C GLY A 198 -1.38 -0.69 0.99
N GLY A 199 -1.80 0.17 0.05
CA GLY A 199 -1.64 -0.07 -1.39
C GLY A 199 -0.73 1.00 -1.97
N THR A 200 -1.30 2.07 -2.55
CA THR A 200 -0.54 3.19 -3.14
C THR A 200 0.52 3.74 -2.18
N THR A 201 0.18 3.97 -0.92
CA THR A 201 1.13 4.46 0.10
C THR A 201 2.34 3.53 0.25
N SER A 202 2.13 2.20 0.20
CA SER A 202 3.20 1.22 0.33
C SER A 202 4.12 1.22 -0.89
N PHE A 203 3.58 1.43 -2.10
CA PHE A 203 4.38 1.63 -3.31
C PHE A 203 5.20 2.92 -3.25
N GLU A 204 4.60 4.02 -2.77
CA GLU A 204 5.27 5.31 -2.63
C GLU A 204 6.41 5.27 -1.63
N LEU A 205 6.20 4.62 -0.48
CA LEU A 205 7.24 4.37 0.51
C LEU A 205 8.41 3.59 -0.11
N SER A 206 8.10 2.54 -0.86
CA SER A 206 9.10 1.74 -1.56
C SER A 206 9.85 2.56 -2.61
N TRP A 207 9.15 3.42 -3.37
CA TRP A 207 9.76 4.37 -4.31
C TRP A 207 10.74 5.33 -3.62
N MET A 208 10.39 5.80 -2.43
CA MET A 208 11.23 6.67 -1.61
C MET A 208 12.29 5.92 -0.79
N CYS A 209 12.50 4.64 -1.08
CA CYS A 209 13.51 3.82 -0.41
C CYS A 209 13.29 3.67 1.10
N VAL A 210 12.04 3.81 1.56
CA VAL A 210 11.68 3.58 2.96
C VAL A 210 11.25 2.12 3.11
N PRO A 211 11.96 1.33 3.90
CA PRO A 211 11.61 -0.06 4.14
C PRO A 211 10.26 -0.16 4.86
N LEU A 212 9.40 -1.07 4.36
CA LEU A 212 8.04 -1.27 4.85
C LEU A 212 7.94 -2.60 5.59
N LEU A 213 7.72 -2.59 6.89
CA LEU A 213 7.32 -3.80 7.59
C LEU A 213 5.81 -4.00 7.45
N THR A 214 5.40 -5.16 6.97
CA THR A 214 4.00 -5.56 6.80
C THR A 214 3.67 -6.83 7.57
N MET A 215 2.40 -6.97 7.95
CA MET A 215 1.85 -8.21 8.49
C MET A 215 0.97 -8.86 7.45
N LYS A 216 1.29 -10.09 7.05
CA LYS A 216 0.45 -10.83 6.11
C LYS A 216 -0.87 -11.28 6.75
N GLY A 217 -1.89 -11.39 5.93
CA GLY A 217 -3.20 -11.88 6.33
C GLY A 217 -3.75 -12.94 5.37
N ASP A 218 -5.04 -13.16 5.45
CA ASP A 218 -5.76 -14.24 4.75
C ASP A 218 -6.56 -13.77 3.53
N ARG A 219 -6.67 -12.46 3.30
CA ARG A 219 -7.46 -11.85 2.21
C ARG A 219 -6.60 -10.96 1.34
N PHE A 220 -7.00 -10.71 0.11
CA PHE A 220 -6.29 -9.83 -0.82
C PHE A 220 -5.89 -8.51 -0.15
N VAL A 221 -6.85 -7.82 0.44
CA VAL A 221 -6.65 -6.53 1.13
C VAL A 221 -5.60 -6.58 2.24
N SER A 222 -5.32 -7.74 2.81
CA SER A 222 -4.32 -7.97 3.86
C SER A 222 -3.01 -8.57 3.36
N LYS A 223 -2.89 -8.77 2.04
CA LYS A 223 -1.71 -9.36 1.39
C LYS A 223 -0.98 -8.38 0.46
N CYS A 224 -1.45 -7.13 0.36
CA CYS A 224 -0.83 -6.16 -0.53
C CYS A 224 0.62 -5.87 -0.14
N GLY A 225 0.89 -5.60 1.14
CA GLY A 225 2.27 -5.39 1.64
C GLY A 225 3.13 -6.65 1.47
N GLU A 226 2.55 -7.85 1.71
CA GLU A 226 3.23 -9.14 1.45
C GLU A 226 3.68 -9.24 -0.01
N SER A 227 2.78 -8.99 -0.97
CA SER A 227 3.10 -9.03 -2.39
C SER A 227 4.19 -8.02 -2.77
N ILE A 228 4.08 -6.77 -2.26
CA ILE A 228 5.08 -5.74 -2.49
C ILE A 228 6.46 -6.21 -2.01
N ASN A 229 6.56 -6.67 -0.76
CA ASN A 229 7.84 -7.08 -0.17
C ASN A 229 8.44 -8.33 -0.85
N TYR A 230 7.63 -9.31 -1.26
CA TYR A 230 8.14 -10.44 -2.04
C TYR A 230 8.70 -10.01 -3.40
N ASN A 231 8.04 -9.11 -4.10
CA ASN A 231 8.52 -8.57 -5.37
C ASN A 231 9.78 -7.71 -5.20
N LEU A 232 9.92 -7.04 -4.06
CA LEU A 232 11.15 -6.32 -3.65
C LEU A 232 12.28 -7.24 -3.18
N LYS A 233 12.05 -8.56 -3.11
CA LYS A 233 12.98 -9.54 -2.50
C LYS A 233 13.28 -9.25 -1.01
N MET A 234 12.35 -8.60 -0.31
CA MET A 234 12.43 -8.19 1.09
C MET A 234 11.51 -9.06 1.97
N LYS A 235 11.59 -10.38 1.83
CA LYS A 235 10.73 -11.32 2.55
C LYS A 235 10.85 -11.23 4.08
N GLU A 236 12.02 -10.83 4.58
CA GLU A 236 12.30 -10.61 6.01
C GLU A 236 11.52 -9.43 6.62
N TRP A 237 10.91 -8.61 5.77
CA TRP A 237 10.03 -7.51 6.15
C TRP A 237 8.55 -7.91 6.15
N ILE A 238 8.26 -9.22 6.17
CA ILE A 238 6.91 -9.78 6.22
C ILE A 238 6.77 -10.56 7.52
N ALA A 239 5.88 -10.12 8.39
CA ALA A 239 5.60 -10.78 9.67
C ALA A 239 4.33 -11.64 9.58
N ASP A 240 4.32 -12.78 10.26
CA ASP A 240 3.17 -13.69 10.34
C ASP A 240 2.15 -13.30 11.42
N ASN A 241 2.59 -12.56 12.44
CA ASN A 241 1.78 -12.18 13.60
C ASN A 241 2.42 -11.00 14.37
N ASP A 242 1.70 -10.49 15.38
CA ASP A 242 2.14 -9.37 16.23
C ASP A 242 3.55 -9.59 16.83
N PHE A 243 3.87 -10.80 17.27
CA PHE A 243 5.15 -11.12 17.88
C PHE A 243 6.29 -10.99 16.88
N GLU A 244 6.14 -11.61 15.71
CA GLU A 244 7.12 -11.52 14.62
C GLU A 244 7.26 -10.07 14.12
N TYR A 245 6.16 -9.34 14.04
CA TYR A 245 6.15 -7.94 13.64
C TYR A 245 7.04 -7.08 14.58
N ILE A 246 6.85 -7.24 15.89
CA ILE A 246 7.66 -6.52 16.88
C ILE A 246 9.12 -6.98 16.82
N LYS A 247 9.37 -8.30 16.79
CA LYS A 247 10.71 -8.89 16.75
C LYS A 247 11.50 -8.40 15.54
N SER A 248 10.89 -8.37 14.35
CA SER A 248 11.52 -7.87 13.13
C SER A 248 11.95 -6.40 13.29
N ILE A 249 11.08 -5.55 13.86
CA ILE A 249 11.44 -4.14 14.10
C ILE A 249 12.61 -4.00 15.07
N LEU A 250 12.61 -4.75 16.16
CA LEU A 250 13.71 -4.66 17.13
C LEU A 250 15.03 -5.09 16.50
N PHE A 251 15.01 -6.14 15.70
CA PHE A 251 16.17 -6.59 14.96
C PHE A 251 16.63 -5.53 13.96
N LEU A 252 15.75 -5.04 13.08
CA LEU A 252 16.06 -4.05 12.06
C LEU A 252 16.52 -2.71 12.65
N SER A 253 15.89 -2.27 13.73
CA SER A 253 16.28 -1.05 14.45
C SER A 253 17.71 -1.12 14.99
N SER A 254 18.16 -2.28 15.44
CA SER A 254 19.55 -2.47 15.94
C SER A 254 20.59 -2.34 14.83
N TYR A 255 20.23 -2.66 13.58
CA TYR A 255 21.13 -2.55 12.42
C TYR A 255 21.24 -1.11 11.88
N LEU A 256 20.25 -0.25 12.08
CA LEU A 256 20.29 1.13 11.58
C LEU A 256 21.43 1.95 12.21
N PHE A 257 21.79 1.66 13.45
CA PHE A 257 22.90 2.34 14.14
C PHE A 257 24.25 1.61 14.02
N HIS A 258 24.24 0.34 13.59
CA HIS A 258 25.44 -0.47 13.44
C HIS A 258 25.37 -1.26 12.12
N PRO A 259 25.38 -0.58 10.95
CA PRO A 259 25.24 -1.29 9.69
C PRO A 259 26.45 -2.20 9.46
N PRO A 260 26.27 -3.52 9.32
CA PRO A 260 27.26 -4.31 8.63
C PRO A 260 27.33 -3.80 7.18
N SER A 261 28.49 -3.83 6.56
CA SER A 261 28.84 -3.32 5.23
C SER A 261 28.03 -3.86 4.03
N LEU A 262 26.90 -4.54 4.28
CA LEU A 262 26.06 -5.26 3.32
C LEU A 262 24.70 -4.62 3.02
N TYR A 263 24.32 -3.51 3.67
CA TYR A 263 23.15 -2.74 3.28
C TYR A 263 23.55 -1.56 2.38
N ASP A 264 24.23 -1.89 1.29
CA ASP A 264 24.38 -0.95 0.20
C ASP A 264 23.00 -0.69 -0.43
N LYS A 265 22.68 0.59 -0.63
CA LYS A 265 21.52 1.09 -1.39
C LYS A 265 21.34 0.45 -2.80
N PHE A 266 22.26 -0.43 -3.22
CA PHE A 266 22.27 -1.11 -4.51
C PHE A 266 21.08 -2.05 -4.73
N TYR A 267 20.55 -2.72 -3.70
CA TYR A 267 19.35 -3.55 -3.86
C TYR A 267 18.09 -2.76 -4.25
N LEU A 268 18.04 -1.49 -3.85
CA LEU A 268 16.90 -0.61 -4.14
C LEU A 268 16.97 -0.01 -5.55
N LEU A 269 18.18 0.27 -6.04
CA LEU A 269 18.40 0.77 -7.42
C LEU A 269 18.02 -0.27 -8.48
N ASP A 270 18.30 -1.55 -8.23
CA ASP A 270 17.88 -2.64 -9.12
C ASP A 270 16.35 -2.79 -9.16
N PHE A 271 15.68 -2.51 -8.05
CA PHE A 271 14.22 -2.50 -7.99
C PHE A 271 13.60 -1.32 -8.74
N LEU A 272 14.14 -0.11 -8.58
CA LEU A 272 13.71 1.08 -9.31
C LEU A 272 13.82 0.85 -10.83
N ASN A 273 14.89 0.21 -11.30
CA ASN A 273 15.08 -0.17 -12.70
C ASN A 273 14.04 -1.20 -13.16
N LEU A 274 13.69 -2.19 -12.33
CA LEU A 274 12.65 -3.16 -12.64
C LEU A 274 11.26 -2.51 -12.74
N PHE A 275 10.97 -1.58 -11.84
CA PHE A 275 9.69 -0.85 -11.82
C PHE A 275 9.53 0.08 -13.02
N ILE A 276 10.61 0.77 -13.42
CA ILE A 276 10.65 1.61 -14.63
C ILE A 276 10.46 0.76 -15.88
N GLN A 277 11.10 -0.41 -15.97
CA GLN A 277 10.96 -1.31 -17.12
C GLN A 277 9.55 -1.92 -17.25
N LEU A 278 8.85 -2.17 -16.13
CA LEU A 278 7.47 -2.66 -16.16
C LEU A 278 6.48 -1.57 -16.60
N ASN A 279 6.69 -0.31 -16.19
CA ASN A 279 5.84 0.81 -16.61
C ASN A 279 5.97 1.17 -18.09
N ILE A 280 7.16 0.99 -18.71
CA ILE A 280 7.39 1.33 -20.11
C ILE A 280 6.67 0.36 -21.07
N LYS A 281 6.51 -0.91 -20.69
CA LYS A 281 5.88 -1.92 -21.55
C LYS A 281 4.35 -1.86 -21.64
N ILE A 282 3.67 -1.24 -20.68
CA ILE A 282 2.19 -1.16 -20.65
C ILE A 282 1.67 -0.02 -21.53
N ASN A 283 2.49 1.00 -21.79
CA ASN A 283 2.06 2.21 -22.51
C ASN A 283 2.33 2.17 -24.03
N GLU A 284 2.88 1.09 -24.59
CA GLU A 284 3.38 1.08 -25.98
C GLU A 284 2.55 0.25 -26.98
N ASP A 285 1.39 -0.31 -26.60
CA ASP A 285 0.59 -1.10 -27.55
C ASP A 285 -0.69 -0.34 -27.98
N PRO A 286 -0.72 0.21 -29.22
CA PRO A 286 -1.82 1.04 -29.71
C PRO A 286 -3.03 0.24 -30.21
N GLU A 287 -3.04 -1.09 -30.15
CA GLU A 287 -4.11 -1.91 -30.77
C GLU A 287 -5.28 -2.24 -29.84
N TYR A 288 -5.25 -1.89 -28.56
CA TYR A 288 -6.33 -2.23 -27.62
C TYR A 288 -7.04 -1.01 -27.07
N ASN A 289 -8.35 -0.87 -27.38
CA ASN A 289 -9.23 0.09 -26.72
C ASN A 289 -9.59 -0.40 -25.32
N ILE A 290 -8.82 0.03 -24.30
CA ILE A 290 -9.07 -0.26 -22.89
C ILE A 290 -9.60 1.00 -22.23
N ILE A 291 -10.79 0.90 -21.61
CA ILE A 291 -11.38 1.97 -20.79
C ILE A 291 -11.37 1.54 -19.33
N TYR A 292 -10.92 2.45 -18.48
CA TYR A 292 -10.96 2.35 -17.01
C TYR A 292 -12.13 3.19 -16.48
N ILE A 293 -12.99 2.60 -15.65
CA ILE A 293 -14.14 3.27 -15.00
C ILE A 293 -14.06 3.14 -13.48
#